data_e8f0e952acfedd6bb37637b6f18a968e
#
_entry.id   e8f0e952acfedd6bb37637b6f18a968e
#
_cell.length_a   1.000
_cell.length_b   1.000
_cell.length_c   1.000
_cell.angle_alpha   90.00
_cell.angle_beta   90.00
_cell.angle_gamma   90.00
#
_symmetry.space_group_name_H-M   'P 1'
#
loop_
_entity.id
_entity.type
_entity.pdbx_description
1 polymer ?
#
loop_
_entity_poly.entity_id
_entity_poly.type
_entity_poly.pdbx_seq_one_letter_code
_entity_poly.pdbx_strand_id
1 'polypeptide(L)'
;MGEPWDIVYVQDVDGSAPGLDYLQRIPLKVRARVDAVLDAVAAAPPPSFSGGGFWEAMHAPMTDYHEVRVRGDIPGGAKMNFRVFCYLDRAGPGLPGPTIAIVAGITKPLRTGITPADYTEVKRIAERYRASSPRRIVV
;
A
#
# COMPACT_ATOMS: atom_id res chain seq x y z
N MET A 1 -21.40 3.36 11.33
CA MET A 1 -20.64 3.00 10.13
C MET A 1 -19.98 4.25 9.60
N GLY A 2 -18.68 4.18 9.39
CA GLY A 2 -17.93 5.31 8.91
C GLY A 2 -18.09 5.52 7.41
N GLU A 3 -17.77 6.73 6.97
CA GLU A 3 -17.63 7.02 5.56
C GLU A 3 -16.51 6.15 4.97
N PRO A 4 -16.60 5.77 3.69
CA PRO A 4 -15.48 5.12 3.02
C PRO A 4 -14.23 5.98 3.09
N TRP A 5 -13.09 5.33 3.24
CA TRP A 5 -11.80 6.04 3.23
C TRP A 5 -11.38 6.33 1.80
N ASP A 6 -10.67 7.42 1.60
CA ASP A 6 -10.06 7.71 0.31
C ASP A 6 -8.81 6.86 0.09
N ILE A 7 -8.47 6.63 -1.16
CA ILE A 7 -7.23 5.95 -1.55
C ILE A 7 -6.41 6.93 -2.38
N VAL A 8 -5.17 7.13 -1.98
CA VAL A 8 -4.24 8.01 -2.69
C VAL A 8 -2.87 7.33 -2.84
N TYR A 9 -2.06 7.85 -3.74
CA TYR A 9 -0.68 7.40 -3.90
C TYR A 9 0.26 8.42 -3.28
N VAL A 10 1.20 7.96 -2.47
CA VAL A 10 2.24 8.82 -1.92
C VAL A 10 3.11 9.36 -3.05
N GLN A 11 3.33 10.67 -3.06
CA GLN A 11 4.28 11.30 -3.97
C GLN A 11 5.54 11.64 -3.18
N ASP A 12 6.69 11.12 -3.63
CA ASP A 12 7.96 11.39 -2.98
C ASP A 12 8.48 12.78 -3.34
N VAL A 13 9.53 13.21 -2.66
CA VAL A 13 10.09 14.55 -2.80
C VAL A 13 10.65 14.83 -4.21
N ASP A 14 11.02 13.78 -4.93
CA ASP A 14 11.50 13.90 -6.32
C ASP A 14 10.36 13.94 -7.35
N GLY A 15 9.10 13.91 -6.90
CA GLY A 15 7.93 13.91 -7.76
C GLY A 15 7.47 12.53 -8.19
N SER A 16 8.21 11.47 -7.88
CA SER A 16 7.80 10.11 -8.20
C SER A 16 6.67 9.64 -7.29
N ALA A 17 5.91 8.64 -7.75
CA ALA A 17 4.88 7.99 -6.96
C ALA A 17 5.15 6.48 -6.98
N PRO A 18 6.02 5.98 -6.07
CA PRO A 18 6.50 4.59 -6.13
C PRO A 18 5.40 3.54 -6.13
N GLY A 19 4.36 3.72 -5.32
CA GLY A 19 3.23 2.79 -5.27
C GLY A 19 2.43 2.76 -6.56
N LEU A 20 2.17 3.92 -7.15
CA LEU A 20 1.49 4.01 -8.45
C LEU A 20 2.34 3.38 -9.55
N ASP A 21 3.63 3.71 -9.60
CA ASP A 21 4.55 3.16 -10.58
C ASP A 21 4.59 1.62 -10.49
N TYR A 22 4.63 1.11 -9.26
CA TYR A 22 4.60 -0.33 -9.04
C TYR A 22 3.33 -0.97 -9.60
N LEU A 23 2.16 -0.41 -9.28
CA LEU A 23 0.88 -0.95 -9.75
C LEU A 23 0.75 -0.90 -11.28
N GLN A 24 1.36 0.09 -11.91
CA GLN A 24 1.35 0.20 -13.37
C GLN A 24 2.25 -0.83 -14.06
N ARG A 25 3.22 -1.41 -13.33
CA ARG A 25 4.17 -2.37 -13.89
C ARG A 25 3.81 -3.82 -13.65
N ILE A 26 2.96 -4.11 -12.68
CA ILE A 26 2.57 -5.51 -12.40
C ILE A 26 1.50 -5.99 -13.38
N PRO A 27 1.33 -7.33 -13.52
CA PRO A 27 0.30 -7.87 -14.41
C PRO A 27 -1.09 -7.37 -14.09
N LEU A 28 -1.90 -7.10 -15.12
CA LEU A 28 -3.25 -6.55 -14.96
C LEU A 28 -4.13 -7.38 -14.04
N LYS A 29 -4.04 -8.72 -14.13
CA LYS A 29 -4.83 -9.60 -13.25
C LYS A 29 -4.46 -9.42 -11.79
N VAL A 30 -3.16 -9.25 -11.50
CA VAL A 30 -2.69 -9.02 -10.14
C VAL A 30 -3.15 -7.64 -9.67
N ARG A 31 -2.98 -6.62 -10.52
CA ARG A 31 -3.43 -5.26 -10.20
C ARG A 31 -4.92 -5.23 -9.88
N ALA A 32 -5.75 -5.91 -10.67
CA ALA A 32 -7.19 -5.95 -10.44
C ALA A 32 -7.51 -6.55 -9.06
N ARG A 33 -6.77 -7.57 -8.63
CA ARG A 33 -6.96 -8.19 -7.32
C ARG A 33 -6.51 -7.26 -6.20
N VAL A 34 -5.40 -6.55 -6.37
CA VAL A 34 -4.93 -5.54 -5.41
C VAL A 34 -5.99 -4.43 -5.27
N ASP A 35 -6.48 -3.92 -6.40
CA ASP A 35 -7.49 -2.87 -6.39
C ASP A 35 -8.77 -3.33 -5.70
N ALA A 36 -9.19 -4.59 -5.90
CA ALA A 36 -10.37 -5.14 -5.25
C ALA A 36 -10.20 -5.19 -3.72
N VAL A 37 -9.01 -5.56 -3.23
CA VAL A 37 -8.73 -5.56 -1.79
C VAL A 37 -8.77 -4.13 -1.24
N LEU A 38 -8.13 -3.20 -1.92
CA LEU A 38 -8.11 -1.79 -1.49
C LEU A 38 -9.51 -1.19 -1.46
N ASP A 39 -10.32 -1.45 -2.47
CA ASP A 39 -11.70 -0.97 -2.52
C ASP A 39 -12.54 -1.54 -1.39
N ALA A 40 -12.36 -2.82 -1.08
CA ALA A 40 -13.06 -3.48 0.02
C ALA A 40 -12.65 -2.88 1.37
N VAL A 41 -11.36 -2.62 1.57
CA VAL A 41 -10.84 -2.00 2.80
C VAL A 41 -11.36 -0.58 2.94
N ALA A 42 -11.36 0.18 1.86
CA ALA A 42 -11.84 1.58 1.88
C ALA A 42 -13.33 1.66 2.18
N ALA A 43 -14.12 0.72 1.66
CA ALA A 43 -15.57 0.68 1.86
C ALA A 43 -15.92 0.23 3.28
N ALA A 44 -15.15 -0.69 3.85
CA ALA A 44 -15.28 -1.13 5.22
C ALA A 44 -14.03 -0.66 5.97
N PRO A 45 -14.05 0.52 6.61
CA PRO A 45 -12.82 1.15 7.11
C PRO A 45 -11.87 0.17 7.80
N PRO A 46 -10.55 0.37 7.68
CA PRO A 46 -9.55 -0.61 8.12
C PRO A 46 -9.76 -1.25 9.49
N PRO A 47 -10.25 -0.53 10.51
CA PRO A 47 -10.52 -1.16 11.82
C PRO A 47 -11.61 -2.22 11.79
N SER A 48 -12.49 -2.22 10.77
CA SER A 48 -13.60 -3.16 10.65
C SER A 48 -13.36 -4.26 9.63
N PHE A 49 -12.34 -4.12 8.79
CA PHE A 49 -12.06 -5.06 7.72
C PHE A 49 -11.23 -6.24 8.22
N SER A 50 -11.69 -7.46 8.00
CA SER A 50 -10.97 -8.67 8.44
C SER A 50 -9.93 -9.16 7.42
N GLY A 51 -10.10 -8.84 6.15
CA GLY A 51 -9.10 -9.04 5.11
C GLY A 51 -8.88 -10.45 4.58
N GLY A 52 -9.26 -11.48 5.31
CA GLY A 52 -9.10 -12.86 4.84
C GLY A 52 -7.69 -13.24 4.41
N GLY A 53 -6.65 -12.64 5.00
CA GLY A 53 -5.26 -12.90 4.64
C GLY A 53 -4.70 -12.01 3.52
N PHE A 54 -5.55 -11.24 2.86
CA PHE A 54 -5.11 -10.33 1.78
C PHE A 54 -4.75 -8.93 2.27
N TRP A 55 -5.12 -8.61 3.50
CA TRP A 55 -4.85 -7.33 4.13
C TRP A 55 -4.35 -7.59 5.55
N GLU A 56 -3.09 -7.27 5.81
CA GLU A 56 -2.45 -7.60 7.07
C GLU A 56 -1.84 -6.37 7.70
N ALA A 57 -2.09 -6.21 9.01
CA ALA A 57 -1.43 -5.20 9.81
C ALA A 57 0.04 -5.56 9.98
N MET A 58 0.91 -4.56 9.88
CA MET A 58 2.33 -4.74 10.14
C MET A 58 2.60 -4.52 11.62
N HIS A 59 3.61 -5.20 12.13
CA HIS A 59 3.96 -5.12 13.55
C HIS A 59 4.87 -3.93 13.85
N ALA A 60 4.97 -3.59 15.15
CA ALA A 60 5.90 -2.56 15.59
C ALA A 60 7.31 -2.81 15.03
N PRO A 61 8.04 -1.77 14.60
CA PRO A 61 7.73 -0.35 14.76
C PRO A 61 6.84 0.24 13.64
N MET A 62 6.19 -0.59 12.86
CA MET A 62 5.39 -0.15 11.72
C MET A 62 3.88 -0.11 12.03
N THR A 63 3.53 0.43 13.20
CA THR A 63 2.13 0.66 13.59
C THR A 63 1.44 1.58 12.58
N ASP A 64 0.19 1.29 12.24
CA ASP A 64 -0.62 1.95 11.21
C ASP A 64 -0.17 1.67 9.78
N TYR A 65 0.80 0.78 9.59
CA TYR A 65 1.12 0.27 8.27
C TYR A 65 0.42 -1.05 8.05
N HIS A 66 -0.08 -1.23 6.84
CA HIS A 66 -0.70 -2.48 6.39
C HIS A 66 -0.15 -2.86 5.04
N GLU A 67 -0.27 -4.13 4.70
CA GLU A 67 0.11 -4.58 3.38
C GLU A 67 -1.00 -5.38 2.72
N VAL A 68 -1.18 -5.15 1.42
CA VAL A 68 -1.99 -6.00 0.56
C VAL A 68 -1.10 -7.14 0.10
N ARG A 69 -1.58 -8.38 0.22
CA ARG A 69 -0.85 -9.59 -0.18
C ARG A 69 -1.61 -10.31 -1.27
N VAL A 70 -1.00 -10.45 -2.43
CA VAL A 70 -1.58 -11.16 -3.56
C VAL A 70 -0.52 -12.06 -4.17
N ARG A 71 -0.90 -13.28 -4.52
CA ARG A 71 -0.07 -14.18 -5.32
C ARG A 71 -0.55 -14.15 -6.76
N GLY A 72 0.38 -14.25 -7.70
CA GLY A 72 0.03 -14.28 -9.10
C GLY A 72 1.21 -14.64 -9.97
N ASP A 73 0.94 -14.81 -11.27
CA ASP A 73 1.95 -15.18 -12.25
C ASP A 73 2.49 -13.94 -12.95
N ILE A 74 3.81 -13.94 -13.18
CA ILE A 74 4.43 -12.95 -14.06
C ILE A 74 4.54 -13.55 -15.48
N PRO A 75 4.82 -12.72 -16.50
CA PRO A 75 5.14 -13.23 -17.83
C PRO A 75 6.27 -14.25 -17.74
N GLY A 76 6.10 -15.41 -18.37
CA GLY A 76 7.03 -16.53 -18.25
C GLY A 76 6.56 -17.60 -17.28
N GLY A 77 5.47 -17.37 -16.55
CA GLY A 77 4.78 -18.40 -15.76
C GLY A 77 5.27 -18.58 -14.33
N ALA A 78 6.23 -17.79 -13.85
CA ALA A 78 6.66 -17.89 -12.47
C ALA A 78 5.62 -17.27 -11.52
N LYS A 79 5.31 -18.01 -10.43
CA LYS A 79 4.43 -17.50 -9.38
C LYS A 79 5.20 -16.62 -8.43
N MET A 80 4.61 -15.47 -8.11
CA MET A 80 5.25 -14.47 -7.27
C MET A 80 4.33 -14.00 -6.16
N ASN A 81 4.92 -13.47 -5.10
CA ASN A 81 4.21 -12.72 -4.08
C ASN A 81 4.28 -11.22 -4.42
N PHE A 82 3.13 -10.59 -4.49
CA PHE A 82 3.01 -9.15 -4.70
C PHE A 82 2.56 -8.52 -3.39
N ARG A 83 3.30 -7.53 -2.93
CA ARG A 83 3.03 -6.83 -1.68
C ARG A 83 2.90 -5.35 -1.95
N VAL A 84 1.82 -4.75 -1.47
CA VAL A 84 1.59 -3.31 -1.58
C VAL A 84 1.50 -2.75 -0.18
N PHE A 85 2.38 -1.81 0.15
CA PHE A 85 2.48 -1.24 1.49
C PHE A 85 1.68 0.05 1.57
N CYS A 86 0.85 0.14 2.58
CA CYS A 86 -0.06 1.26 2.80
C CYS A 86 0.14 1.84 4.18
N TYR A 87 -0.05 3.16 4.29
CA TYR A 87 -0.10 3.86 5.57
C TYR A 87 -1.52 4.36 5.79
N LEU A 88 -2.05 4.13 7.00
CA LEU A 88 -3.39 4.61 7.37
C LEU A 88 -3.27 6.04 7.89
N ASP A 89 -3.52 6.99 7.03
CA ASP A 89 -3.40 8.41 7.35
C ASP A 89 -4.75 8.96 7.79
N ARG A 90 -4.94 9.00 9.11
CA ARG A 90 -6.26 9.31 9.69
C ARG A 90 -6.59 10.80 9.67
N ALA A 91 -5.56 11.65 9.71
CA ALA A 91 -5.77 13.10 9.82
C ALA A 91 -4.62 13.89 9.19
N GLY A 92 -4.18 13.46 8.02
CA GLY A 92 -3.06 14.13 7.33
C GLY A 92 -3.43 15.53 6.86
N PRO A 93 -2.52 16.51 7.01
CA PRO A 93 -2.75 17.87 6.53
C PRO A 93 -3.04 17.90 5.03
N GLY A 94 -4.09 18.63 4.63
CA GLY A 94 -4.50 18.76 3.23
C GLY A 94 -5.33 17.63 2.69
N LEU A 95 -5.57 16.58 3.49
CA LEU A 95 -6.45 15.48 3.10
C LEU A 95 -7.88 15.76 3.56
N PRO A 96 -8.88 15.36 2.76
CA PRO A 96 -10.29 15.63 3.12
C PRO A 96 -10.79 14.78 4.29
N GLY A 97 -10.11 13.68 4.62
CA GLY A 97 -10.49 12.79 5.71
C GLY A 97 -9.54 11.61 5.80
N PRO A 98 -9.92 10.58 6.57
CA PRO A 98 -9.10 9.38 6.68
C PRO A 98 -8.79 8.76 5.32
N THR A 99 -7.53 8.39 5.11
CA THR A 99 -7.02 8.03 3.80
C THR A 99 -6.10 6.82 3.89
N ILE A 100 -6.22 5.92 2.92
CA ILE A 100 -5.26 4.85 2.70
C ILE A 100 -4.22 5.40 1.72
N ALA A 101 -3.00 5.61 2.21
CA ALA A 101 -1.91 6.13 1.39
C ALA A 101 -1.04 4.97 0.92
N ILE A 102 -1.04 4.71 -0.38
CA ILE A 102 -0.23 3.64 -0.98
C ILE A 102 1.19 4.15 -1.11
N VAL A 103 2.12 3.50 -0.39
CA VAL A 103 3.51 3.96 -0.28
C VAL A 103 4.39 3.36 -1.37
N ALA A 104 4.38 2.06 -1.51
CA ALA A 104 5.28 1.35 -2.42
C ALA A 104 4.81 -0.10 -2.59
N GLY A 105 5.43 -0.81 -3.52
CA GLY A 105 5.16 -2.22 -3.71
C GLY A 105 6.44 -3.00 -3.97
N ILE A 106 6.40 -4.29 -3.69
CA ILE A 106 7.53 -5.21 -3.89
C ILE A 106 6.99 -6.53 -4.42
N THR A 107 7.70 -7.09 -5.40
CA THR A 107 7.42 -8.43 -5.92
C THR A 107 8.57 -9.35 -5.54
N LYS A 108 8.24 -10.48 -4.91
CA LYS A 108 9.23 -11.47 -4.48
C LYS A 108 8.82 -12.87 -4.96
N PRO A 109 9.79 -13.73 -5.30
CA PRO A 109 9.48 -15.14 -5.56
C PRO A 109 8.78 -15.77 -4.36
N LEU A 110 7.96 -16.80 -4.60
CA LEU A 110 7.39 -17.57 -3.50
C LEU A 110 8.51 -18.10 -2.62
N ARG A 111 8.26 -18.14 -1.31
CA ARG A 111 9.21 -18.57 -0.28
C ARG A 111 10.36 -17.58 -0.03
N THR A 112 10.34 -16.43 -0.70
CA THR A 112 11.29 -15.36 -0.40
C THR A 112 10.55 -14.32 0.42
N GLY A 113 10.98 -14.09 1.64
CA GLY A 113 10.36 -13.13 2.53
C GLY A 113 10.75 -11.70 2.22
N ILE A 114 9.98 -10.77 2.77
CA ILE A 114 10.33 -9.34 2.76
C ILE A 114 11.48 -9.16 3.76
N THR A 115 12.56 -8.54 3.31
CA THR A 115 13.76 -8.36 4.14
C THR A 115 13.66 -7.08 4.98
N PRO A 116 14.48 -6.96 6.05
CA PRO A 116 14.57 -5.68 6.78
C PRO A 116 14.95 -4.50 5.88
N ALA A 117 15.78 -4.73 4.87
CA ALA A 117 16.15 -3.66 3.92
C ALA A 117 14.94 -3.21 3.09
N ASP A 118 14.07 -4.13 2.70
CA ASP A 118 12.83 -3.80 1.98
C ASP A 118 11.95 -2.90 2.85
N TYR A 119 11.75 -3.26 4.11
CA TYR A 119 10.96 -2.45 5.04
C TYR A 119 11.57 -1.08 5.30
N THR A 120 12.91 -1.01 5.36
CA THR A 120 13.61 0.26 5.57
C THR A 120 13.30 1.24 4.46
N GLU A 121 13.28 0.80 3.21
CA GLU A 121 12.96 1.68 2.08
C GLU A 121 11.51 2.15 2.12
N VAL A 122 10.58 1.25 2.42
CA VAL A 122 9.16 1.61 2.58
C VAL A 122 8.99 2.67 3.68
N LYS A 123 9.63 2.44 4.83
CA LYS A 123 9.57 3.38 5.95
C LYS A 123 10.15 4.74 5.58
N ARG A 124 11.25 4.76 4.84
CA ARG A 124 11.91 6.01 4.43
C ARG A 124 10.97 6.85 3.56
N ILE A 125 10.30 6.23 2.60
CA ILE A 125 9.34 6.91 1.74
C ILE A 125 8.16 7.44 2.58
N ALA A 126 7.64 6.60 3.46
CA ALA A 126 6.51 6.95 4.30
C ALA A 126 6.85 8.06 5.31
N GLU A 127 8.06 8.07 5.85
CA GLU A 127 8.51 9.12 6.77
C GLU A 127 8.58 10.48 6.07
N ARG A 128 9.08 10.51 4.83
CA ARG A 128 9.07 11.75 4.03
C ARG A 128 7.65 12.23 3.77
N TYR A 129 6.74 11.30 3.46
CA TYR A 129 5.33 11.62 3.28
C TYR A 129 4.72 12.22 4.56
N ARG A 130 4.95 11.57 5.69
CA ARG A 130 4.40 12.02 6.98
C ARG A 130 4.97 13.36 7.44
N ALA A 131 6.17 13.69 6.99
CA ALA A 131 6.79 14.98 7.28
C ALA A 131 6.28 16.11 6.39
N SER A 132 5.53 15.81 5.35
CA SER A 132 5.01 16.81 4.40
C SER A 132 3.70 17.44 4.90
N SER A 133 3.60 18.75 4.75
CA SER A 133 2.38 19.50 5.09
C SER A 133 2.14 20.57 4.01
N PRO A 134 1.13 20.46 3.16
CA PRO A 134 0.18 19.36 3.06
C PRO A 134 0.85 18.05 2.58
N ARG A 135 0.16 16.95 2.76
CA ARG A 135 0.64 15.66 2.25
C ARG A 135 0.85 15.69 0.74
N ARG A 136 1.93 15.07 0.29
CA ARG A 136 2.25 14.99 -1.14
C ARG A 136 1.63 13.72 -1.71
N ILE A 137 0.60 13.89 -2.54
CA ILE A 137 -0.17 12.77 -3.06
C ILE A 137 -0.44 12.92 -4.55
N VAL A 138 -0.69 11.76 -5.18
CA VAL A 138 -1.30 11.64 -6.51
C VAL A 138 -2.62 10.90 -6.31
N VAL A 139 -3.64 11.40 -6.96
CA VAL A 139 -5.00 10.85 -6.83
C VAL A 139 -5.30 9.84 -7.94
#